data_065fbe4047d27e6a1f6213d2f1009519
#
_entry.id   065fbe4047d27e6a1f6213d2f1009519
#
_cell.length_a   1.000
_cell.length_b   1.000
_cell.length_c   1.000
_cell.angle_alpha   90.00
_cell.angle_beta   90.00
_cell.angle_gamma   90.00
#
_symmetry.space_group_name_H-M   'P 1'
#
loop_
_entity.id
_entity.type
_entity.pdbx_description
1 polymer ?
#
loop_
_entity_poly.entity_id
_entity_poly.type
_entity_poly.pdbx_seq_one_letter_code
_entity_poly.pdbx_strand_id
1 'polypeptide(L)'
;MELQGRGLFTGEPVSMRVRPAPPNSGICFVRTDQSPPIRIEALVENVSKRARRTSLRNGTVAIETVEHCLSACAGLDLDNLQIELDANELPGLDGSSLAFVQKLREAGVVEQDAFRAPHVISDVVRVAEGDSELIAVPPLDPDCETLELIYELDYGPESPIGRQTYRTVITPDNFEKNIAPARTFVLEREAAELRATGLGAHLNYADILVFGENGPIDNTLRFPDECVRHKVLDLLGDLTLLGRPLVGRVFARKSGHSLNHALVRVLRAQHERRQLAHYVSRSPAADIHRIQRILPHRYPFLMIDRILEVEGSRRIVGLKNVSINEAFFQGHYPGDPIMPGVLIIEALAQIGGVLLSQELEHKGKTAVLLTLDKVKFRRSVRPGDQLILEAEAIRVKSSTGIAGRRTGSRS
;
A
#
# COMPACT_ATOMS: atom_id res chain seq x y z
N MET A 1 0.10 3.48 20.96
CA MET A 1 1.41 3.14 21.56
C MET A 1 2.43 4.20 21.23
N GLU A 2 3.48 4.32 22.07
CA GLU A 2 4.63 5.20 21.83
C GLU A 2 5.92 4.39 21.92
N LEU A 3 6.92 4.76 21.10
CA LEU A 3 8.20 4.09 21.02
C LEU A 3 9.27 5.11 20.62
N GLN A 4 10.41 5.06 21.30
CA GLN A 4 11.55 5.92 21.02
C GLN A 4 12.77 5.07 20.67
N GLY A 5 13.63 5.61 19.84
CA GLY A 5 14.85 4.93 19.41
C GLY A 5 15.73 5.82 18.54
N ARG A 6 16.57 5.19 17.77
CA ARG A 6 17.42 5.82 16.74
C ARG A 6 17.17 5.13 15.40
N GLY A 7 17.27 5.88 14.32
CA GLY A 7 17.25 5.32 12.96
C GLY A 7 18.40 4.32 12.78
N LEU A 8 18.14 3.21 12.10
CA LEU A 8 19.14 2.15 11.88
C LEU A 8 20.32 2.63 11.04
N PHE A 9 20.05 3.39 9.99
CA PHE A 9 21.07 3.91 9.08
C PHE A 9 21.56 5.29 9.48
N THR A 10 20.67 6.18 9.90
CA THR A 10 20.98 7.58 10.21
C THR A 10 21.54 7.77 11.61
N GLY A 11 21.12 6.96 12.58
CA GLY A 11 21.44 7.15 14.00
C GLY A 11 20.70 8.33 14.65
N GLU A 12 19.88 9.06 13.90
CA GLU A 12 19.09 10.17 14.40
C GLU A 12 18.06 9.69 15.41
N PRO A 13 17.85 10.42 16.50
CA PRO A 13 16.79 10.09 17.45
C PRO A 13 15.42 10.22 16.79
N VAL A 14 14.52 9.31 17.11
CA VAL A 14 13.17 9.30 16.58
C VAL A 14 12.17 8.89 17.65
N SER A 15 11.06 9.64 17.69
CA SER A 15 9.88 9.29 18.47
C SER A 15 8.77 8.88 17.50
N MET A 16 8.20 7.71 17.76
CA MET A 16 7.12 7.14 16.96
C MET A 16 5.88 6.97 17.83
N ARG A 17 4.72 7.36 17.29
CA ARG A 17 3.43 7.14 17.93
C ARG A 17 2.48 6.45 16.96
N VAL A 18 1.90 5.32 17.38
CA VAL A 18 0.88 4.60 16.60
C VAL A 18 -0.50 4.84 17.21
N ARG A 19 -1.43 5.21 16.35
CA ARG A 19 -2.84 5.44 16.68
C ARG A 19 -3.74 4.57 15.82
N PRO A 20 -4.92 4.16 16.34
CA PRO A 20 -5.93 3.56 15.48
C PRO A 20 -6.39 4.58 14.43
N ALA A 21 -6.77 4.07 13.26
CA ALA A 21 -7.33 4.85 12.18
C ALA A 21 -8.73 4.33 11.82
N PRO A 22 -9.57 5.11 11.11
CA PRO A 22 -10.90 4.67 10.72
C PRO A 22 -10.88 3.38 9.90
N PRO A 23 -11.95 2.57 9.91
CA PRO A 23 -12.07 1.38 9.07
C PRO A 23 -11.77 1.68 7.60
N ASN A 24 -11.10 0.76 6.93
CA ASN A 24 -10.69 0.85 5.52
C ASN A 24 -9.74 2.01 5.17
N SER A 25 -9.10 2.65 6.18
CA SER A 25 -8.12 3.71 5.92
C SER A 25 -6.72 3.19 5.55
N GLY A 26 -6.45 1.91 5.85
CA GLY A 26 -5.12 1.33 5.67
C GLY A 26 -4.08 1.91 6.64
N ILE A 27 -2.82 1.62 6.40
CA ILE A 27 -1.69 2.13 7.17
C ILE A 27 -1.17 3.42 6.55
N CYS A 28 -1.05 4.47 7.35
CA CYS A 28 -0.55 5.76 6.91
C CYS A 28 0.50 6.29 7.87
N PHE A 29 1.67 6.63 7.35
CA PHE A 29 2.71 7.34 8.08
C PHE A 29 2.47 8.85 8.05
N VAL A 30 2.81 9.55 9.15
CA VAL A 30 2.66 11.00 9.26
C VAL A 30 3.95 11.60 9.81
N ARG A 31 4.59 12.48 9.02
CA ARG A 31 5.76 13.27 9.44
C ARG A 31 5.27 14.49 10.20
N THR A 32 5.41 14.45 11.52
CA THR A 32 4.92 15.50 12.44
C THR A 32 5.90 16.65 12.61
N ASP A 33 7.15 16.47 12.24
CA ASP A 33 8.19 17.52 12.17
C ASP A 33 8.01 18.48 10.97
N GLN A 34 7.10 18.16 10.06
CA GLN A 34 6.75 19.02 8.92
C GLN A 34 5.58 19.95 9.27
N SER A 35 5.55 21.16 8.68
CA SER A 35 4.45 22.11 8.87
C SER A 35 3.88 22.53 7.51
N PRO A 36 2.64 22.11 7.16
CA PRO A 36 1.77 21.18 7.90
C PRO A 36 2.30 19.74 7.88
N PRO A 37 1.85 18.85 8.80
CA PRO A 37 2.24 17.46 8.82
C PRO A 37 1.97 16.74 7.49
N ILE A 38 2.93 15.94 7.03
CA ILE A 38 2.86 15.26 5.74
C ILE A 38 2.46 13.81 5.94
N ARG A 39 1.39 13.40 5.25
CA ARG A 39 0.89 12.02 5.23
C ARG A 39 1.47 11.25 4.07
N ILE A 40 1.91 10.00 4.32
CA ILE A 40 2.44 9.07 3.33
C ILE A 40 1.76 7.72 3.54
N GLU A 41 0.88 7.34 2.63
CA GLU A 41 0.19 6.04 2.68
C GLU A 41 1.21 4.90 2.47
N ALA A 42 1.09 3.82 3.24
CA ALA A 42 1.92 2.62 3.09
C ALA A 42 1.48 1.80 1.86
N LEU A 43 1.72 2.35 0.68
CA LEU A 43 1.36 1.78 -0.61
C LEU A 43 2.58 1.78 -1.54
N VAL A 44 2.65 0.78 -2.41
CA VAL A 44 3.78 0.60 -3.33
C VAL A 44 3.99 1.77 -4.32
N GLU A 45 2.95 2.57 -4.58
CA GLU A 45 3.03 3.81 -5.39
C GLU A 45 3.90 4.88 -4.74
N ASN A 46 3.98 4.88 -3.42
CA ASN A 46 4.77 5.83 -2.65
C ASN A 46 6.21 5.36 -2.40
N VAL A 47 6.57 4.16 -2.87
CA VAL A 47 7.93 3.64 -2.72
C VAL A 47 8.93 4.47 -3.52
N SER A 48 10.00 4.89 -2.86
CA SER A 48 11.17 5.50 -3.49
C SER A 48 12.37 4.55 -3.45
N LYS A 49 13.20 4.58 -4.50
CA LYS A 49 14.38 3.71 -4.57
C LYS A 49 15.38 4.06 -3.48
N ARG A 50 15.69 3.11 -2.63
CA ARG A 50 16.79 3.11 -1.66
C ARG A 50 17.44 1.74 -1.63
N ALA A 51 18.75 1.70 -1.40
CA ALA A 51 19.45 0.45 -1.23
C ALA A 51 19.20 -0.12 0.17
N ARG A 52 18.98 -1.43 0.25
CA ARG A 52 18.93 -2.23 1.47
C ARG A 52 17.79 -1.90 2.46
N ARG A 53 16.81 -1.07 2.07
CA ARG A 53 15.63 -0.74 2.89
C ARG A 53 14.47 -0.28 2.04
N THR A 54 13.30 -0.31 2.62
CA THR A 54 12.09 0.23 2.02
C THR A 54 11.87 1.66 2.48
N SER A 55 11.72 2.56 1.51
CA SER A 55 11.48 3.98 1.72
C SER A 55 10.21 4.41 1.02
N LEU A 56 9.37 5.19 1.72
CA LEU A 56 8.16 5.80 1.20
C LEU A 56 8.35 7.30 1.07
N ARG A 57 7.71 7.92 0.06
CA ARG A 57 7.86 9.36 -0.22
C ARG A 57 6.56 10.02 -0.63
N ASN A 58 6.40 11.27 -0.19
CA ASN A 58 5.40 12.19 -0.72
C ASN A 58 6.07 13.55 -0.98
N GLY A 59 6.23 13.93 -2.25
CA GLY A 59 7.01 15.09 -2.65
C GLY A 59 8.48 14.97 -2.25
N THR A 60 8.98 15.90 -1.45
CA THR A 60 10.36 15.94 -0.93
C THR A 60 10.52 15.16 0.38
N VAL A 61 9.43 14.84 1.07
CA VAL A 61 9.45 14.20 2.38
C VAL A 61 9.45 12.69 2.23
N ALA A 62 10.38 12.02 2.91
CA ALA A 62 10.54 10.57 2.91
C ALA A 62 10.46 9.99 4.33
N ILE A 63 10.12 8.70 4.40
CA ILE A 63 10.23 7.86 5.60
C ILE A 63 10.94 6.58 5.19
N GLU A 64 11.95 6.20 5.93
CA GLU A 64 12.85 5.09 5.60
C GLU A 64 12.74 3.94 6.62
N THR A 65 13.15 2.74 6.21
CA THR A 65 13.20 1.53 7.05
C THR A 65 11.81 1.17 7.62
N VAL A 66 10.80 1.18 6.74
CA VAL A 66 9.40 0.93 7.14
C VAL A 66 9.05 -0.56 7.23
N GLU A 67 9.85 -1.44 6.61
CA GLU A 67 9.60 -2.86 6.42
C GLU A 67 9.40 -3.63 7.74
N HIS A 68 10.20 -3.38 8.76
CA HIS A 68 10.11 -4.09 10.04
C HIS A 68 8.81 -3.74 10.79
N CYS A 69 8.43 -2.47 10.78
CA CYS A 69 7.17 -2.01 11.37
C CYS A 69 5.96 -2.53 10.58
N LEU A 70 6.01 -2.47 9.25
CA LEU A 70 4.94 -3.00 8.39
C LEU A 70 4.79 -4.51 8.53
N SER A 71 5.91 -5.23 8.70
CA SER A 71 5.91 -6.66 8.98
C SER A 71 5.21 -6.98 10.31
N ALA A 72 5.48 -6.19 11.36
CA ALA A 72 4.78 -6.33 12.65
C ALA A 72 3.27 -6.08 12.50
N CYS A 73 2.87 -5.06 11.73
CA CYS A 73 1.46 -4.79 11.47
C CYS A 73 0.80 -5.97 10.74
N ALA A 74 1.39 -6.45 9.64
CA ALA A 74 0.85 -7.57 8.87
C ALA A 74 0.84 -8.88 9.68
N GLY A 75 1.91 -9.15 10.41
CA GLY A 75 2.03 -10.34 11.25
C GLY A 75 1.03 -10.40 12.39
N LEU A 76 0.53 -9.26 12.85
CA LEU A 76 -0.52 -9.14 13.88
C LEU A 76 -1.92 -8.88 13.30
N ASP A 77 -2.10 -8.96 11.99
CA ASP A 77 -3.37 -8.66 11.31
C ASP A 77 -3.92 -7.25 11.52
N LEU A 78 -3.04 -6.25 11.66
CA LEU A 78 -3.41 -4.85 11.84
C LEU A 78 -3.41 -4.12 10.49
N ASP A 79 -4.50 -3.44 10.17
CA ASP A 79 -4.71 -2.83 8.86
C ASP A 79 -5.08 -1.33 8.86
N ASN A 80 -5.57 -0.77 9.97
CA ASN A 80 -6.02 0.62 10.00
C ASN A 80 -5.27 1.41 11.07
N LEU A 81 -4.12 1.97 10.68
CA LEU A 81 -3.20 2.64 11.60
C LEU A 81 -2.70 3.97 11.06
N GLN A 82 -2.57 4.94 11.95
CA GLN A 82 -1.79 6.16 11.74
C GLN A 82 -0.50 6.07 12.56
N ILE A 83 0.65 6.12 11.86
CA ILE A 83 1.98 6.04 12.46
C ILE A 83 2.65 7.41 12.33
N GLU A 84 2.74 8.12 13.43
CA GLU A 84 3.34 9.47 13.53
C GLU A 84 4.84 9.36 13.83
N LEU A 85 5.64 10.18 13.16
CA LEU A 85 7.11 10.21 13.30
C LEU A 85 7.61 11.65 13.28
N ASP A 86 8.61 11.95 14.12
CA ASP A 86 9.30 13.24 14.15
C ASP A 86 10.65 13.24 13.40
N ALA A 87 11.01 12.14 12.73
CA ALA A 87 12.22 11.98 11.95
C ALA A 87 11.96 11.24 10.61
N ASN A 88 12.97 11.19 9.75
CA ASN A 88 12.86 10.58 8.41
C ASN A 88 13.06 9.05 8.41
N GLU A 89 13.45 8.44 9.51
CA GLU A 89 13.66 7.00 9.61
C GLU A 89 12.95 6.46 10.86
N LEU A 90 12.39 5.24 10.74
CA LEU A 90 11.81 4.54 11.87
C LEU A 90 12.90 4.11 12.87
N PRO A 91 12.56 3.89 14.16
CA PRO A 91 13.52 3.37 15.12
C PRO A 91 13.98 1.97 14.71
N GLY A 92 15.31 1.78 14.59
CA GLY A 92 15.91 0.51 14.20
C GLY A 92 15.84 -0.55 15.31
N LEU A 93 15.80 -0.10 16.57
CA LEU A 93 15.74 -0.97 17.76
C LEU A 93 16.88 -2.01 17.75
N ASP A 94 16.52 -3.29 17.83
CA ASP A 94 17.44 -4.43 17.74
C ASP A 94 17.56 -5.00 16.31
N GLY A 95 17.03 -4.29 15.29
CA GLY A 95 17.02 -4.74 13.91
C GLY A 95 15.98 -5.82 13.60
N SER A 96 15.06 -6.10 14.51
CA SER A 96 13.95 -7.05 14.32
C SER A 96 12.58 -6.37 14.39
N SER A 97 11.50 -7.13 14.22
CA SER A 97 10.12 -6.64 14.45
C SER A 97 9.62 -6.87 15.88
N LEU A 98 10.40 -7.52 16.76
CA LEU A 98 9.94 -7.99 18.06
C LEU A 98 9.42 -6.85 18.96
N ALA A 99 10.18 -5.77 19.05
CA ALA A 99 9.79 -4.66 19.93
C ALA A 99 8.51 -3.94 19.41
N PHE A 100 8.32 -3.87 18.09
CA PHE A 100 7.06 -3.37 17.52
C PHE A 100 5.89 -4.27 17.90
N VAL A 101 6.04 -5.59 17.77
CA VAL A 101 5.04 -6.59 18.16
C VAL A 101 4.66 -6.45 19.62
N GLN A 102 5.65 -6.43 20.51
CA GLN A 102 5.43 -6.30 21.96
C GLN A 102 4.64 -5.03 22.29
N LYS A 103 5.03 -3.89 21.73
CA LYS A 103 4.36 -2.61 21.96
C LYS A 103 2.95 -2.54 21.37
N LEU A 104 2.72 -3.17 20.22
CA LEU A 104 1.38 -3.27 19.63
C LEU A 104 0.47 -4.18 20.47
N ARG A 105 0.98 -5.30 20.98
CA ARG A 105 0.25 -6.18 21.90
C ARG A 105 -0.10 -5.50 23.23
N GLU A 106 0.86 -4.79 23.84
CA GLU A 106 0.62 -4.00 25.04
C GLU A 106 -0.47 -2.94 24.85
N ALA A 107 -0.54 -2.33 23.68
CA ALA A 107 -1.57 -1.33 23.37
C ALA A 107 -2.97 -1.93 23.17
N GLY A 108 -3.05 -3.22 22.91
CA GLY A 108 -4.29 -3.93 22.60
C GLY A 108 -4.74 -3.78 21.15
N VAL A 109 -5.53 -4.74 20.68
CA VAL A 109 -6.13 -4.78 19.34
C VAL A 109 -7.65 -4.71 19.49
N VAL A 110 -8.30 -3.90 18.64
CA VAL A 110 -9.76 -3.74 18.64
C VAL A 110 -10.27 -4.06 17.24
N GLU A 111 -11.24 -4.96 17.16
CA GLU A 111 -11.96 -5.23 15.92
C GLU A 111 -12.86 -4.05 15.54
N GLN A 112 -12.93 -3.76 14.26
CA GLN A 112 -13.74 -2.68 13.72
C GLN A 112 -14.92 -3.25 12.93
N ASP A 113 -16.05 -2.55 12.92
CA ASP A 113 -17.26 -2.93 12.18
C ASP A 113 -17.10 -2.63 10.67
N ALA A 114 -16.19 -3.37 10.05
CA ALA A 114 -15.95 -3.31 8.61
C ALA A 114 -15.25 -4.58 8.12
N PHE A 115 -15.73 -5.13 7.00
CA PHE A 115 -15.09 -6.29 6.39
C PHE A 115 -13.76 -5.92 5.73
N ARG A 116 -12.77 -6.73 6.00
CA ARG A 116 -11.47 -6.69 5.35
C ARG A 116 -11.48 -7.57 4.11
N ALA A 117 -11.29 -6.99 2.93
CA ALA A 117 -11.26 -7.74 1.68
C ALA A 117 -9.82 -8.09 1.31
N PRO A 118 -9.39 -9.36 1.41
CA PRO A 118 -8.05 -9.79 1.03
C PRO A 118 -7.88 -9.78 -0.50
N HIS A 119 -6.64 -9.72 -0.94
CA HIS A 119 -6.26 -10.05 -2.31
C HIS A 119 -5.90 -11.53 -2.38
N VAL A 120 -6.80 -12.34 -2.88
CA VAL A 120 -6.52 -13.75 -3.15
C VAL A 120 -5.76 -13.87 -4.48
N ILE A 121 -4.57 -14.48 -4.45
CA ILE A 121 -3.81 -14.77 -5.67
C ILE A 121 -4.57 -15.81 -6.46
N SER A 122 -4.94 -15.53 -7.71
CA SER A 122 -5.69 -16.45 -8.57
C SER A 122 -4.92 -16.93 -9.79
N ASP A 123 -3.89 -16.18 -10.18
CA ASP A 123 -3.03 -16.50 -11.32
C ASP A 123 -1.58 -16.54 -10.86
N VAL A 124 -0.79 -17.36 -11.51
CA VAL A 124 0.65 -17.38 -11.24
C VAL A 124 1.28 -16.08 -11.71
N VAL A 125 1.97 -15.41 -10.80
CA VAL A 125 2.76 -14.20 -11.07
C VAL A 125 4.21 -14.51 -10.84
N ARG A 126 5.06 -14.22 -11.81
CA ARG A 126 6.51 -14.33 -11.69
C ARG A 126 7.16 -12.98 -11.97
N VAL A 127 8.06 -12.57 -11.07
CA VAL A 127 9.00 -11.46 -11.28
C VAL A 127 10.42 -11.97 -11.04
N ALA A 128 11.38 -11.54 -11.86
CA ALA A 128 12.76 -11.99 -11.75
C ALA A 128 13.73 -10.89 -12.17
N GLU A 129 14.92 -10.87 -11.55
CA GLU A 129 16.04 -9.99 -11.86
C GLU A 129 17.36 -10.75 -11.61
N GLY A 130 18.09 -11.05 -12.69
CA GLY A 130 19.27 -11.93 -12.60
C GLY A 130 18.93 -13.31 -12.03
N ASP A 131 19.62 -13.72 -10.96
CA ASP A 131 19.40 -14.99 -10.24
C ASP A 131 18.28 -14.92 -9.20
N SER A 132 17.71 -13.76 -9.01
CA SER A 132 16.67 -13.54 -8.00
C SER A 132 15.29 -13.66 -8.63
N GLU A 133 14.36 -14.32 -7.93
CA GLU A 133 12.99 -14.43 -8.41
C GLU A 133 11.96 -14.50 -7.28
N LEU A 134 10.75 -14.09 -7.60
CA LEU A 134 9.55 -14.26 -6.78
C LEU A 134 8.45 -14.87 -7.65
N ILE A 135 7.78 -15.88 -7.12
CA ILE A 135 6.63 -16.52 -7.75
C ILE A 135 5.48 -16.52 -6.76
N ALA A 136 4.42 -15.81 -7.09
CA ALA A 136 3.18 -15.82 -6.33
C ALA A 136 2.19 -16.78 -7.03
N VAL A 137 1.58 -17.67 -6.27
CA VAL A 137 0.65 -18.69 -6.78
C VAL A 137 -0.62 -18.76 -5.93
N PRO A 138 -1.73 -19.24 -6.48
CA PRO A 138 -2.97 -19.43 -5.72
C PRO A 138 -2.75 -20.29 -4.45
N PRO A 139 -3.63 -20.15 -3.44
CA PRO A 139 -3.66 -21.09 -2.32
C PRO A 139 -3.95 -22.51 -2.80
N LEU A 140 -3.49 -23.51 -2.04
CA LEU A 140 -3.78 -24.92 -2.36
C LEU A 140 -5.25 -25.26 -2.13
N ASP A 141 -5.80 -24.68 -1.08
CA ASP A 141 -7.20 -24.81 -0.69
C ASP A 141 -7.94 -23.52 -1.05
N PRO A 142 -9.03 -23.56 -1.81
CA PRO A 142 -9.85 -22.40 -2.13
C PRO A 142 -10.40 -21.66 -0.89
N ASP A 143 -10.60 -22.37 0.21
CA ASP A 143 -11.11 -21.82 1.47
C ASP A 143 -9.97 -21.29 2.38
N CYS A 144 -8.71 -21.32 1.90
CA CYS A 144 -7.57 -20.80 2.64
C CYS A 144 -7.64 -19.27 2.76
N GLU A 145 -7.46 -18.77 3.97
CA GLU A 145 -7.46 -17.33 4.29
C GLU A 145 -6.05 -16.80 4.67
N THR A 146 -5.00 -17.60 4.50
CA THR A 146 -3.66 -17.30 4.96
C THR A 146 -2.66 -17.09 3.83
N LEU A 147 -1.55 -16.44 4.17
CA LEU A 147 -0.37 -16.31 3.33
C LEU A 147 0.70 -17.31 3.76
N GLU A 148 1.17 -18.12 2.81
CA GLU A 148 2.33 -18.96 2.99
C GLU A 148 3.54 -18.35 2.28
N LEU A 149 4.66 -18.20 3.00
CA LEU A 149 5.93 -17.71 2.45
C LEU A 149 6.96 -18.84 2.47
N ILE A 150 7.65 -19.02 1.35
CA ILE A 150 8.79 -19.91 1.20
C ILE A 150 9.95 -19.09 0.68
N TYR A 151 11.03 -18.98 1.46
CA TYR A 151 12.19 -18.17 1.10
C TYR A 151 13.46 -19.02 1.02
N GLU A 152 14.18 -18.94 -0.09
CA GLU A 152 15.51 -19.45 -0.29
C GLU A 152 16.51 -18.31 -0.28
N LEU A 153 17.36 -18.29 0.75
CA LEU A 153 18.51 -17.41 0.89
C LEU A 153 19.75 -18.17 0.42
N ASP A 154 20.60 -17.55 -0.40
CA ASP A 154 21.83 -18.17 -0.89
C ASP A 154 22.94 -17.13 -1.04
N TYR A 155 23.89 -17.18 -0.12
CA TYR A 155 25.11 -16.36 -0.09
C TYR A 155 26.33 -17.12 -0.66
N GLY A 156 26.11 -18.34 -1.17
CA GLY A 156 27.17 -19.21 -1.68
C GLY A 156 27.87 -20.02 -0.59
N PRO A 157 28.65 -21.04 -1.00
CA PRO A 157 29.28 -21.98 -0.06
C PRO A 157 30.42 -21.36 0.76
N GLU A 158 31.05 -20.31 0.27
CA GLU A 158 32.16 -19.60 0.93
C GLU A 158 31.68 -18.59 1.99
N SER A 159 30.37 -18.30 2.03
CA SER A 159 29.82 -17.34 2.99
C SER A 159 29.48 -18.03 4.31
N PRO A 160 29.76 -17.41 5.46
CA PRO A 160 29.36 -17.94 6.78
C PRO A 160 27.86 -18.02 6.97
N ILE A 161 27.07 -17.33 6.14
CA ILE A 161 25.60 -17.40 6.11
C ILE A 161 25.15 -18.64 5.31
N GLY A 162 25.87 -18.98 4.23
CA GLY A 162 25.59 -20.12 3.38
C GLY A 162 24.23 -20.07 2.67
N ARG A 163 23.65 -21.26 2.48
CA ARG A 163 22.31 -21.43 1.90
C ARG A 163 21.34 -21.85 2.98
N GLN A 164 20.21 -21.16 3.06
CA GLN A 164 19.15 -21.39 4.03
C GLN A 164 17.80 -21.39 3.33
N THR A 165 16.86 -22.20 3.79
CA THR A 165 15.47 -22.21 3.29
C THR A 165 14.53 -22.19 4.49
N TYR A 166 13.52 -21.35 4.43
CA TYR A 166 12.48 -21.28 5.46
C TYR A 166 11.10 -21.24 4.83
N ARG A 167 10.20 -22.05 5.35
CA ARG A 167 8.78 -22.12 4.94
C ARG A 167 7.91 -21.83 6.15
N THR A 168 6.91 -20.98 5.97
CA THR A 168 6.04 -20.55 7.06
C THR A 168 4.68 -20.11 6.55
N VAL A 169 3.65 -20.37 7.37
CA VAL A 169 2.32 -19.78 7.21
C VAL A 169 2.23 -18.58 8.16
N ILE A 170 1.81 -17.45 7.65
CA ILE A 170 1.68 -16.22 8.44
C ILE A 170 0.40 -16.29 9.25
N THR A 171 0.56 -16.40 10.56
CA THR A 171 -0.46 -16.24 11.58
C THR A 171 0.12 -15.40 12.71
N PRO A 172 -0.69 -14.68 13.51
CA PRO A 172 -0.16 -13.85 14.59
C PRO A 172 0.74 -14.60 15.57
N ASP A 173 0.36 -15.80 15.99
CA ASP A 173 1.16 -16.62 16.90
C ASP A 173 2.49 -17.09 16.28
N ASN A 174 2.44 -17.56 15.03
CA ASN A 174 3.63 -18.03 14.34
C ASN A 174 4.60 -16.88 14.01
N PHE A 175 4.06 -15.73 13.57
CA PHE A 175 4.86 -14.54 13.31
C PHE A 175 5.59 -14.07 14.57
N GLU A 176 4.86 -13.90 15.67
CA GLU A 176 5.41 -13.42 16.94
C GLU A 176 6.54 -14.31 17.48
N LYS A 177 6.37 -15.63 17.40
CA LYS A 177 7.33 -16.60 17.95
C LYS A 177 8.53 -16.87 17.04
N ASN A 178 8.31 -16.92 15.73
CA ASN A 178 9.27 -17.52 14.80
C ASN A 178 9.85 -16.55 13.77
N ILE A 179 9.25 -15.36 13.57
CA ILE A 179 9.68 -14.42 12.54
C ILE A 179 10.05 -13.08 13.15
N ALA A 180 9.18 -12.50 13.97
CA ALA A 180 9.38 -11.19 14.58
C ALA A 180 10.72 -11.05 15.31
N PRO A 181 11.28 -12.07 16.00
CA PRO A 181 12.56 -11.97 16.67
C PRO A 181 13.79 -11.99 15.76
N ALA A 182 13.64 -12.31 14.46
CA ALA A 182 14.77 -12.41 13.55
C ALA A 182 15.34 -11.03 13.21
N ARG A 183 16.62 -10.82 13.50
CA ARG A 183 17.30 -9.55 13.36
C ARG A 183 17.90 -9.38 11.96
N THR A 184 18.00 -8.12 11.53
CA THR A 184 18.73 -7.75 10.32
C THR A 184 20.20 -8.12 10.43
N PHE A 185 20.81 -8.40 9.28
CA PHE A 185 22.17 -8.90 9.21
C PHE A 185 22.92 -8.29 8.03
N VAL A 186 24.24 -8.31 8.15
CA VAL A 186 25.16 -7.78 7.14
C VAL A 186 26.50 -8.54 7.20
N LEU A 187 27.19 -8.69 6.07
CA LEU A 187 28.58 -9.16 6.08
C LEU A 187 29.52 -8.05 6.55
N GLU A 188 30.61 -8.39 7.23
CA GLU A 188 31.58 -7.43 7.80
C GLU A 188 32.11 -6.46 6.74
N ARG A 189 32.45 -6.96 5.54
CA ARG A 189 32.89 -6.12 4.41
C ARG A 189 31.82 -5.08 4.01
N GLU A 190 30.54 -5.48 4.00
CA GLU A 190 29.44 -4.60 3.65
C GLU A 190 29.15 -3.57 4.77
N ALA A 191 29.33 -3.98 6.04
CA ALA A 191 29.24 -3.07 7.17
C ALA A 191 30.34 -1.99 7.10
N ALA A 192 31.57 -2.38 6.70
CA ALA A 192 32.68 -1.44 6.50
C ALA A 192 32.38 -0.43 5.37
N GLU A 193 31.82 -0.89 4.24
CA GLU A 193 31.39 -0.04 3.13
C GLU A 193 30.31 0.96 3.55
N LEU A 194 29.29 0.52 4.32
CA LEU A 194 28.23 1.38 4.83
C LEU A 194 28.79 2.46 5.78
N ARG A 195 29.65 2.07 6.71
CA ARG A 195 30.31 3.01 7.64
C ARG A 195 31.15 4.04 6.90
N ALA A 196 31.83 3.64 5.82
CA ALA A 196 32.62 4.57 4.99
C ALA A 196 31.76 5.66 4.32
N THR A 197 30.46 5.41 4.12
CA THR A 197 29.48 6.40 3.62
C THR A 197 28.76 7.16 4.74
N GLY A 198 29.12 6.94 6.01
CA GLY A 198 28.49 7.55 7.18
C GLY A 198 27.20 6.87 7.66
N LEU A 199 26.78 5.79 7.00
CA LEU A 199 25.58 5.04 7.39
C LEU A 199 25.91 4.00 8.46
N GLY A 200 25.05 3.91 9.48
CA GLY A 200 25.22 2.94 10.57
C GLY A 200 26.50 3.13 11.42
N ALA A 201 27.12 4.31 11.38
CA ALA A 201 28.35 4.59 12.11
C ALA A 201 28.21 4.48 13.64
N HIS A 202 26.97 4.64 14.15
CA HIS A 202 26.62 4.55 15.57
C HIS A 202 26.34 3.11 16.02
N LEU A 203 26.17 2.16 15.07
CA LEU A 203 25.83 0.77 15.38
C LEU A 203 27.08 0.00 15.84
N ASN A 204 26.86 -0.90 16.80
CA ASN A 204 27.82 -1.88 17.25
C ASN A 204 27.32 -3.31 16.93
N TYR A 205 28.16 -4.31 17.23
CA TYR A 205 27.82 -5.70 16.94
C TYR A 205 26.64 -6.25 17.77
N ALA A 206 26.21 -5.56 18.83
CA ALA A 206 25.03 -5.95 19.60
C ALA A 206 23.71 -5.46 18.96
N ASP A 207 23.77 -4.39 18.13
CA ASP A 207 22.59 -3.77 17.55
C ASP A 207 22.08 -4.53 16.30
N ILE A 208 23.00 -5.13 15.53
CA ILE A 208 22.69 -5.90 14.30
C ILE A 208 23.63 -7.12 14.22
N LEU A 209 23.21 -8.13 13.44
CA LEU A 209 24.06 -9.28 13.17
C LEU A 209 25.10 -8.93 12.10
N VAL A 210 26.37 -8.89 12.47
CA VAL A 210 27.48 -8.74 11.53
C VAL A 210 28.22 -10.08 11.42
N PHE A 211 28.33 -10.60 10.19
CA PHE A 211 28.98 -11.88 9.91
C PHE A 211 30.40 -11.66 9.40
N GLY A 212 31.40 -12.09 10.21
CA GLY A 212 32.79 -12.27 9.79
C GLY A 212 33.01 -13.64 9.16
N GLU A 213 34.27 -14.02 8.92
CA GLU A 213 34.60 -15.28 8.24
C GLU A 213 34.08 -16.54 8.98
N ASN A 214 34.01 -16.51 10.30
CA ASN A 214 33.69 -17.67 11.14
C ASN A 214 32.23 -17.62 11.71
N GLY A 215 31.41 -16.68 11.28
CA GLY A 215 30.04 -16.50 11.78
C GLY A 215 29.80 -15.12 12.39
N PRO A 216 28.78 -14.95 13.24
CA PRO A 216 28.43 -13.68 13.86
C PRO A 216 29.57 -13.16 14.75
N ILE A 217 29.94 -11.88 14.62
CA ILE A 217 30.97 -11.21 15.44
C ILE A 217 30.30 -10.68 16.71
N ASP A 218 30.86 -11.03 17.87
CA ASP A 218 30.46 -10.58 19.22
C ASP A 218 28.94 -10.66 19.45
N ASN A 219 28.30 -11.68 18.84
CA ASN A 219 26.85 -11.89 18.93
C ASN A 219 26.52 -13.38 18.80
N THR A 220 25.29 -13.75 19.20
CA THR A 220 24.75 -15.12 19.08
C THR A 220 23.43 -15.08 18.30
N LEU A 221 23.23 -16.08 17.46
CA LEU A 221 21.98 -16.23 16.72
C LEU A 221 20.82 -16.60 17.64
N ARG A 222 19.66 -16.00 17.44
CA ARG A 222 18.39 -16.38 18.10
C ARG A 222 17.83 -17.67 17.50
N PHE A 223 18.09 -17.90 16.22
CA PHE A 223 17.72 -19.10 15.48
C PHE A 223 18.90 -19.55 14.61
N PRO A 224 19.12 -20.86 14.39
CA PRO A 224 20.17 -21.32 13.49
C PRO A 224 20.02 -20.76 12.05
N ASP A 225 18.81 -20.45 11.65
CA ASP A 225 18.40 -19.94 10.37
C ASP A 225 17.87 -18.49 10.44
N GLU A 226 18.41 -17.69 11.37
CA GLU A 226 17.92 -16.32 11.65
C GLU A 226 17.95 -15.43 10.41
N CYS A 227 18.97 -15.56 9.55
CA CYS A 227 19.09 -14.74 8.35
C CYS A 227 17.95 -14.93 7.37
N VAL A 228 17.53 -16.17 7.09
CA VAL A 228 16.41 -16.42 6.17
C VAL A 228 15.07 -16.05 6.80
N ARG A 229 14.92 -16.17 8.12
CA ARG A 229 13.70 -15.69 8.83
C ARG A 229 13.59 -14.18 8.74
N HIS A 230 14.71 -13.46 8.86
CA HIS A 230 14.70 -12.00 8.64
C HIS A 230 14.34 -11.64 7.20
N LYS A 231 14.79 -12.40 6.20
CA LYS A 231 14.36 -12.17 4.81
C LYS A 231 12.87 -12.43 4.57
N VAL A 232 12.28 -13.36 5.32
CA VAL A 232 10.81 -13.54 5.35
C VAL A 232 10.10 -12.37 6.02
N LEU A 233 10.68 -11.81 7.10
CA LEU A 233 10.19 -10.61 7.77
C LEU A 233 10.18 -9.41 6.81
N ASP A 234 11.31 -9.15 6.11
CA ASP A 234 11.43 -8.11 5.09
C ASP A 234 10.39 -8.27 3.98
N LEU A 235 10.26 -9.49 3.45
CA LEU A 235 9.30 -9.80 2.39
C LEU A 235 7.86 -9.51 2.84
N LEU A 236 7.48 -9.93 4.05
CA LEU A 236 6.15 -9.67 4.60
C LEU A 236 5.88 -8.17 4.74
N GLY A 237 6.85 -7.40 5.24
CA GLY A 237 6.76 -5.94 5.34
C GLY A 237 6.56 -5.27 3.99
N ASP A 238 7.31 -5.70 2.97
CA ASP A 238 7.17 -5.19 1.60
C ASP A 238 5.82 -5.58 0.97
N LEU A 239 5.33 -6.80 1.21
CA LEU A 239 4.03 -7.26 0.73
C LEU A 239 2.86 -6.46 1.34
N THR A 240 3.03 -5.90 2.54
CA THR A 240 2.04 -5.02 3.18
C THR A 240 1.73 -3.77 2.36
N LEU A 241 2.68 -3.33 1.51
CA LEU A 241 2.50 -2.21 0.58
C LEU A 241 1.46 -2.45 -0.52
N LEU A 242 0.90 -3.66 -0.60
CA LEU A 242 -0.31 -3.94 -1.38
C LEU A 242 -1.52 -3.16 -0.85
N GLY A 243 -1.51 -2.76 0.43
CA GLY A 243 -2.58 -2.03 1.11
C GLY A 243 -3.77 -2.90 1.52
N ARG A 244 -3.60 -4.22 1.47
CA ARG A 244 -4.58 -5.23 1.90
C ARG A 244 -3.90 -6.57 2.15
N PRO A 245 -4.53 -7.47 2.93
CA PRO A 245 -3.98 -8.81 3.15
C PRO A 245 -3.81 -9.57 1.84
N LEU A 246 -2.74 -10.31 1.75
CA LEU A 246 -2.49 -11.23 0.65
C LEU A 246 -2.81 -12.66 1.09
N VAL A 247 -3.54 -13.39 0.27
CA VAL A 247 -3.87 -14.81 0.49
C VAL A 247 -3.32 -15.63 -0.67
N GLY A 248 -2.62 -16.71 -0.34
CA GLY A 248 -1.97 -17.59 -1.30
C GLY A 248 -0.57 -17.97 -0.89
N ARG A 249 0.30 -18.26 -1.84
CA ARG A 249 1.68 -18.68 -1.56
C ARG A 249 2.67 -17.86 -2.36
N VAL A 250 3.78 -17.47 -1.71
CA VAL A 250 4.86 -16.74 -2.37
C VAL A 250 6.17 -17.48 -2.16
N PHE A 251 6.81 -17.83 -3.25
CA PHE A 251 8.15 -18.42 -3.30
C PHE A 251 9.13 -17.33 -3.65
N ALA A 252 10.13 -17.13 -2.80
CA ALA A 252 11.16 -16.13 -2.95
C ALA A 252 12.53 -16.81 -3.02
N ARG A 253 13.31 -16.50 -4.02
CA ARG A 253 14.70 -16.92 -4.13
C ARG A 253 15.59 -15.70 -4.26
N LYS A 254 16.50 -15.50 -3.29
CA LYS A 254 17.49 -14.40 -3.28
C LYS A 254 16.87 -13.02 -3.49
N SER A 255 15.59 -12.83 -3.14
CA SER A 255 14.91 -11.57 -3.38
C SER A 255 15.36 -10.47 -2.42
N GLY A 256 15.20 -9.23 -2.85
CA GLY A 256 15.40 -8.03 -2.05
C GLY A 256 14.24 -7.06 -2.25
N HIS A 257 14.25 -5.94 -1.53
CA HIS A 257 13.17 -4.96 -1.53
C HIS A 257 12.74 -4.52 -2.95
N SER A 258 13.69 -4.30 -3.87
CA SER A 258 13.37 -3.90 -5.24
C SER A 258 12.46 -4.90 -5.95
N LEU A 259 12.80 -6.19 -5.85
CA LEU A 259 12.05 -7.26 -6.48
C LEU A 259 10.72 -7.54 -5.74
N ASN A 260 10.72 -7.43 -4.40
CA ASN A 260 9.50 -7.51 -3.59
C ASN A 260 8.49 -6.43 -4.02
N HIS A 261 8.94 -5.18 -4.17
CA HIS A 261 8.09 -4.09 -4.65
C HIS A 261 7.61 -4.31 -6.09
N ALA A 262 8.42 -4.93 -6.96
CA ALA A 262 8.00 -5.27 -8.31
C ALA A 262 6.83 -6.26 -8.29
N LEU A 263 6.90 -7.32 -7.45
CA LEU A 263 5.80 -8.25 -7.25
C LEU A 263 4.54 -7.54 -6.75
N VAL A 264 4.67 -6.69 -5.74
CA VAL A 264 3.52 -5.94 -5.18
C VAL A 264 2.84 -5.07 -6.24
N ARG A 265 3.61 -4.40 -7.12
CA ARG A 265 3.04 -3.62 -8.23
C ARG A 265 2.22 -4.47 -9.20
N VAL A 266 2.72 -5.68 -9.54
CA VAL A 266 1.99 -6.60 -10.43
C VAL A 266 0.71 -7.10 -9.78
N LEU A 267 0.78 -7.54 -8.51
CA LEU A 267 -0.39 -8.00 -7.76
C LEU A 267 -1.44 -6.90 -7.62
N ARG A 268 -1.01 -5.67 -7.36
CA ARG A 268 -1.91 -4.52 -7.26
C ARG A 268 -2.59 -4.21 -8.59
N ALA A 269 -1.85 -4.21 -9.68
CA ALA A 269 -2.43 -4.03 -11.01
C ALA A 269 -3.43 -5.15 -11.37
N GLN A 270 -3.16 -6.40 -10.98
CA GLN A 270 -4.13 -7.49 -11.14
C GLN A 270 -5.39 -7.28 -10.30
N HIS A 271 -5.25 -6.83 -9.05
CA HIS A 271 -6.39 -6.53 -8.19
C HIS A 271 -7.30 -5.47 -8.81
N GLU A 272 -6.72 -4.35 -9.27
CA GLU A 272 -7.45 -3.28 -9.94
C GLU A 272 -8.17 -3.78 -11.21
N ARG A 273 -7.50 -4.62 -12.00
CA ARG A 273 -8.11 -5.24 -13.19
C ARG A 273 -9.31 -6.11 -12.84
N ARG A 274 -9.25 -6.90 -11.76
CA ARG A 274 -10.36 -7.75 -11.33
C ARG A 274 -11.54 -6.97 -10.80
N GLN A 275 -11.28 -5.96 -9.98
CA GLN A 275 -12.35 -5.08 -9.53
C GLN A 275 -13.08 -4.47 -10.74
N LEU A 276 -12.32 -4.01 -11.74
CA LEU A 276 -12.92 -3.46 -12.94
C LEU A 276 -13.72 -4.52 -13.73
N ALA A 277 -13.16 -5.72 -13.92
CA ALA A 277 -13.86 -6.82 -14.60
C ALA A 277 -15.16 -7.19 -13.88
N HIS A 278 -15.12 -7.22 -12.54
CA HIS A 278 -16.32 -7.46 -11.72
C HIS A 278 -17.40 -6.38 -11.92
N TYR A 279 -17.01 -5.12 -12.00
CA TYR A 279 -17.96 -4.04 -12.28
C TYR A 279 -18.53 -4.11 -13.71
N VAL A 280 -17.72 -4.47 -14.70
CA VAL A 280 -18.13 -4.53 -16.10
C VAL A 280 -19.05 -5.73 -16.38
N SER A 281 -18.86 -6.86 -15.66
CA SER A 281 -19.64 -8.09 -15.84
C SER A 281 -21.03 -8.06 -15.18
N ARG A 282 -21.28 -7.14 -14.26
CA ARG A 282 -22.58 -6.99 -13.59
C ARG A 282 -23.51 -6.05 -14.35
N SER A 283 -24.81 -6.28 -14.22
CA SER A 283 -25.80 -5.31 -14.65
C SER A 283 -25.59 -4.00 -13.87
N PRO A 284 -25.51 -2.85 -14.55
CA PRO A 284 -25.29 -1.58 -13.87
C PRO A 284 -26.47 -1.24 -12.96
N ALA A 285 -26.18 -0.59 -11.83
CA ALA A 285 -27.21 -0.06 -10.94
C ALA A 285 -28.07 1.02 -11.62
N ALA A 286 -27.46 1.77 -12.57
CA ALA A 286 -28.21 2.67 -13.46
C ALA A 286 -27.51 2.77 -14.83
N ASP A 287 -28.33 2.67 -15.89
CA ASP A 287 -27.95 2.94 -17.27
C ASP A 287 -28.01 4.44 -17.58
N ILE A 288 -27.64 4.78 -18.83
CA ILE A 288 -27.66 6.17 -19.29
C ILE A 288 -29.04 6.81 -19.24
N HIS A 289 -30.09 6.04 -19.47
CA HIS A 289 -31.46 6.58 -19.43
C HIS A 289 -31.87 6.97 -18.03
N ARG A 290 -31.50 6.18 -17.01
CA ARG A 290 -31.74 6.51 -15.61
C ARG A 290 -30.90 7.70 -15.16
N ILE A 291 -29.63 7.74 -15.56
CA ILE A 291 -28.70 8.86 -15.27
C ILE A 291 -29.28 10.17 -15.84
N GLN A 292 -29.75 10.17 -17.07
CA GLN A 292 -30.37 11.35 -17.71
C GLN A 292 -31.68 11.83 -17.07
N ARG A 293 -32.38 10.97 -16.34
CA ARG A 293 -33.56 11.37 -15.55
C ARG A 293 -33.15 12.05 -14.23
N ILE A 294 -31.96 11.71 -13.70
CA ILE A 294 -31.44 12.26 -12.45
C ILE A 294 -30.67 13.55 -12.71
N LEU A 295 -29.74 13.52 -13.67
CA LEU A 295 -28.88 14.66 -13.99
C LEU A 295 -29.44 15.48 -15.14
N PRO A 296 -29.42 16.83 -15.04
CA PRO A 296 -29.85 17.72 -16.13
C PRO A 296 -28.82 17.79 -17.28
N HIS A 297 -27.57 17.34 -17.03
CA HIS A 297 -26.49 17.38 -18.00
C HIS A 297 -26.79 16.61 -19.29
N ARG A 298 -26.33 17.12 -20.44
CA ARG A 298 -26.45 16.51 -21.77
C ARG A 298 -25.12 16.67 -22.51
N TYR A 299 -25.04 16.10 -23.72
CA TYR A 299 -23.89 16.30 -24.58
C TYR A 299 -23.61 17.80 -24.79
N PRO A 300 -22.32 18.24 -24.74
CA PRO A 300 -21.11 17.45 -24.52
C PRO A 300 -20.72 17.33 -23.03
N PHE A 301 -21.58 17.71 -22.09
CA PHE A 301 -21.23 17.91 -20.68
C PHE A 301 -21.68 16.78 -19.74
N LEU A 302 -22.35 15.74 -20.26
CA LEU A 302 -22.66 14.54 -19.48
C LEU A 302 -21.43 13.61 -19.46
N MET A 303 -20.81 13.47 -18.28
CA MET A 303 -19.53 12.81 -18.08
C MET A 303 -19.63 11.43 -17.42
N ILE A 304 -20.81 10.79 -17.47
CA ILE A 304 -21.04 9.47 -16.86
C ILE A 304 -21.76 8.59 -17.87
N ASP A 305 -21.28 7.36 -18.06
CA ASP A 305 -21.91 6.37 -18.96
C ASP A 305 -22.75 5.34 -18.19
N ARG A 306 -22.32 4.96 -16.98
CA ARG A 306 -23.03 3.99 -16.13
C ARG A 306 -22.82 4.29 -14.65
N ILE A 307 -23.78 3.93 -13.81
CA ILE A 307 -23.57 3.72 -12.38
C ILE A 307 -23.42 2.22 -12.16
N LEU A 308 -22.29 1.82 -11.61
CA LEU A 308 -21.92 0.44 -11.42
C LEU A 308 -22.44 -0.09 -10.09
N GLU A 309 -22.32 0.71 -9.03
CA GLU A 309 -22.69 0.35 -7.66
C GLU A 309 -23.18 1.56 -6.88
N VAL A 310 -24.11 1.33 -5.96
CA VAL A 310 -24.61 2.34 -5.00
C VAL A 310 -24.79 1.68 -3.65
N GLU A 311 -24.15 2.23 -2.62
CA GLU A 311 -24.27 1.79 -1.22
C GLU A 311 -25.10 2.84 -0.45
N GLY A 312 -26.41 2.72 -0.48
CA GLY A 312 -27.32 3.68 0.14
C GLY A 312 -27.01 5.12 -0.28
N SER A 313 -26.98 6.05 0.68
CA SER A 313 -26.55 7.45 0.48
C SER A 313 -25.06 7.68 0.77
N ARG A 314 -24.30 6.60 1.05
CA ARG A 314 -22.91 6.71 1.51
C ARG A 314 -21.89 6.69 0.37
N ARG A 315 -22.03 5.78 -0.60
CA ARG A 315 -21.02 5.54 -1.63
C ARG A 315 -21.65 5.23 -2.98
N ILE A 316 -21.01 5.70 -4.04
CA ILE A 316 -21.38 5.44 -5.42
C ILE A 316 -20.14 5.18 -6.28
N VAL A 317 -20.28 4.24 -7.21
CA VAL A 317 -19.24 3.95 -8.22
C VAL A 317 -19.86 4.12 -9.61
N GLY A 318 -19.23 4.92 -10.44
CA GLY A 318 -19.63 5.17 -11.82
C GLY A 318 -18.53 4.86 -12.81
N LEU A 319 -18.90 4.78 -14.08
CA LEU A 319 -18.01 4.56 -15.21
C LEU A 319 -18.15 5.69 -16.22
N LYS A 320 -16.99 6.20 -16.70
CA LYS A 320 -16.90 7.00 -17.91
C LYS A 320 -15.97 6.33 -18.92
N ASN A 321 -16.46 6.09 -20.14
CA ASN A 321 -15.61 5.70 -21.26
C ASN A 321 -15.01 6.97 -21.89
N VAL A 322 -13.71 6.96 -22.13
CA VAL A 322 -13.01 8.09 -22.73
C VAL A 322 -12.77 7.79 -24.21
N SER A 323 -13.62 8.38 -25.08
CA SER A 323 -13.51 8.21 -26.52
C SER A 323 -12.72 9.36 -27.16
N ILE A 324 -11.99 9.07 -28.24
CA ILE A 324 -11.34 10.12 -29.05
C ILE A 324 -12.36 11.10 -29.64
N ASN A 325 -13.62 10.71 -29.74
CA ASN A 325 -14.71 11.55 -30.28
C ASN A 325 -15.25 12.59 -29.26
N GLU A 326 -14.68 12.65 -28.06
CA GLU A 326 -15.04 13.70 -27.10
C GLU A 326 -14.58 15.07 -27.61
N ALA A 327 -15.46 16.05 -27.56
CA ALA A 327 -15.24 17.38 -28.14
C ALA A 327 -13.98 18.08 -27.60
N PHE A 328 -13.60 17.84 -26.36
CA PHE A 328 -12.44 18.49 -25.75
C PHE A 328 -11.09 18.01 -26.31
N PHE A 329 -11.02 16.84 -26.96
CA PHE A 329 -9.79 16.37 -27.60
C PHE A 329 -9.43 17.14 -28.89
N GLN A 330 -10.37 17.88 -29.45
CA GLN A 330 -10.08 18.76 -30.59
C GLN A 330 -9.12 19.90 -30.21
N GLY A 331 -9.10 20.29 -28.94
CA GLY A 331 -8.25 21.37 -28.41
C GLY A 331 -7.24 20.97 -27.36
N HIS A 332 -7.40 19.82 -26.69
CA HIS A 332 -6.58 19.44 -25.51
C HIS A 332 -5.88 18.08 -25.65
N TYR A 333 -4.86 17.92 -26.23
CA TYR A 333 -3.94 18.55 -27.15
C TYR A 333 -3.96 17.76 -28.47
N PRO A 334 -4.15 18.35 -29.66
CA PRO A 334 -4.39 17.56 -30.88
C PRO A 334 -3.32 16.52 -31.23
N GLY A 335 -2.06 16.81 -30.93
CA GLY A 335 -0.93 15.88 -31.19
C GLY A 335 -0.69 14.85 -30.07
N ASP A 336 -1.23 15.05 -28.88
CA ASP A 336 -1.09 14.18 -27.71
C ASP A 336 -2.36 14.30 -26.82
N PRO A 337 -3.47 13.66 -27.21
CA PRO A 337 -4.77 13.86 -26.58
C PRO A 337 -4.77 13.38 -25.14
N ILE A 338 -5.07 14.28 -24.21
CA ILE A 338 -5.18 14.05 -22.77
C ILE A 338 -6.50 14.65 -22.30
N MET A 339 -7.28 13.90 -21.51
CA MET A 339 -8.51 14.41 -20.93
C MET A 339 -8.19 15.55 -19.93
N PRO A 340 -8.83 16.72 -20.05
CA PRO A 340 -8.62 17.78 -19.08
C PRO A 340 -8.93 17.34 -17.66
N GLY A 341 -8.01 17.60 -16.71
CA GLY A 341 -8.20 17.20 -15.31
C GLY A 341 -9.46 17.78 -14.67
N VAL A 342 -9.83 19.00 -15.07
CA VAL A 342 -11.06 19.65 -14.60
C VAL A 342 -12.34 18.90 -15.02
N LEU A 343 -12.31 18.19 -16.16
CA LEU A 343 -13.45 17.37 -16.60
C LEU A 343 -13.51 16.03 -15.85
N ILE A 344 -12.37 15.52 -15.36
CA ILE A 344 -12.38 14.38 -14.44
C ILE A 344 -13.05 14.76 -13.12
N ILE A 345 -12.79 15.97 -12.63
CA ILE A 345 -13.46 16.51 -11.42
C ILE A 345 -14.94 16.66 -11.68
N GLU A 346 -15.33 17.17 -12.84
CA GLU A 346 -16.75 17.30 -13.23
C GLU A 346 -17.44 15.93 -13.25
N ALA A 347 -16.82 14.91 -13.83
CA ALA A 347 -17.35 13.54 -13.82
C ALA A 347 -17.56 13.02 -12.38
N LEU A 348 -16.61 13.30 -11.46
CA LEU A 348 -16.76 12.97 -10.04
C LEU A 348 -17.89 13.77 -9.37
N ALA A 349 -18.02 15.06 -9.69
CA ALA A 349 -19.11 15.88 -9.16
C ALA A 349 -20.47 15.36 -9.61
N GLN A 350 -20.58 14.91 -10.87
CA GLN A 350 -21.81 14.36 -11.41
C GLN A 350 -22.23 13.06 -10.71
N ILE A 351 -21.30 12.10 -10.47
CA ILE A 351 -21.67 10.90 -9.70
C ILE A 351 -22.03 11.24 -8.25
N GLY A 352 -21.33 12.20 -7.63
CA GLY A 352 -21.69 12.75 -6.31
C GLY A 352 -23.11 13.36 -6.33
N GLY A 353 -23.47 14.07 -7.39
CA GLY A 353 -24.81 14.58 -7.62
C GLY A 353 -25.87 13.47 -7.72
N VAL A 354 -25.56 12.36 -8.41
CA VAL A 354 -26.45 11.18 -8.45
C VAL A 354 -26.60 10.57 -7.05
N LEU A 355 -25.54 10.46 -6.26
CA LEU A 355 -25.62 9.94 -4.89
C LEU A 355 -26.52 10.82 -4.00
N LEU A 356 -26.32 12.13 -4.04
CA LEU A 356 -27.09 13.08 -3.25
C LEU A 356 -28.55 13.18 -3.71
N SER A 357 -28.83 13.00 -5.00
CA SER A 357 -30.17 13.08 -5.55
C SER A 357 -31.10 11.96 -5.07
N GLN A 358 -30.58 10.85 -4.58
CA GLN A 358 -31.39 9.79 -4.00
C GLN A 358 -32.21 10.28 -2.80
N GLU A 359 -31.69 11.24 -2.03
CA GLU A 359 -32.42 11.91 -0.95
C GLU A 359 -33.16 13.17 -1.41
N LEU A 360 -32.76 13.74 -2.57
CA LEU A 360 -33.27 15.01 -3.10
C LEU A 360 -34.19 14.84 -4.31
N GLU A 361 -34.36 13.62 -4.83
CA GLU A 361 -35.07 13.30 -6.08
C GLU A 361 -36.48 13.92 -6.15
N HIS A 362 -37.13 14.14 -5.01
CA HIS A 362 -38.48 14.72 -4.91
C HIS A 362 -38.49 16.23 -4.66
N LYS A 363 -37.35 16.91 -4.64
CA LYS A 363 -37.26 18.33 -4.25
C LYS A 363 -36.93 19.29 -5.39
N GLY A 364 -36.72 18.81 -6.62
CA GLY A 364 -36.43 19.66 -7.80
C GLY A 364 -35.16 20.53 -7.66
N LYS A 365 -34.20 20.15 -6.82
CA LYS A 365 -32.97 20.89 -6.57
C LYS A 365 -31.86 20.40 -7.47
N THR A 366 -31.11 21.32 -8.06
CA THR A 366 -29.88 21.02 -8.81
C THR A 366 -28.67 21.14 -7.87
N ALA A 367 -27.81 20.13 -7.85
CA ALA A 367 -26.54 20.19 -7.14
C ALA A 367 -25.54 21.07 -7.89
N VAL A 368 -24.87 21.97 -7.19
CA VAL A 368 -23.83 22.86 -7.71
C VAL A 368 -22.54 22.67 -6.93
N LEU A 369 -21.43 22.50 -7.65
CA LEU A 369 -20.10 22.38 -7.04
C LEU A 369 -19.67 23.75 -6.50
N LEU A 370 -19.39 23.83 -5.19
CA LEU A 370 -19.04 25.08 -4.51
C LEU A 370 -17.54 25.21 -4.23
N THR A 371 -16.89 24.11 -3.83
CA THR A 371 -15.47 24.13 -3.43
C THR A 371 -14.78 22.84 -3.83
N LEU A 372 -13.48 22.94 -4.07
CA LEU A 372 -12.59 21.81 -4.36
C LEU A 372 -11.35 21.94 -3.49
N ASP A 373 -11.07 20.93 -2.69
CA ASP A 373 -9.91 20.87 -1.82
C ASP A 373 -9.04 19.66 -2.13
N LYS A 374 -7.71 19.84 -2.02
CA LYS A 374 -6.70 18.76 -2.05
C LYS A 374 -6.76 17.87 -3.31
N VAL A 375 -7.04 18.46 -4.47
CA VAL A 375 -7.05 17.74 -5.76
C VAL A 375 -5.63 17.40 -6.18
N LYS A 376 -5.41 16.15 -6.59
CA LYS A 376 -4.14 15.66 -7.15
C LYS A 376 -4.39 14.77 -8.35
N PHE A 377 -3.78 15.10 -9.48
CA PHE A 377 -3.73 14.26 -10.67
C PHE A 377 -2.42 13.48 -10.67
N ARG A 378 -2.48 12.14 -10.68
CA ARG A 378 -1.29 11.28 -10.64
C ARG A 378 -0.94 10.63 -11.97
N ARG A 379 -1.90 10.58 -12.89
CA ARG A 379 -1.78 9.97 -14.20
C ARG A 379 -2.62 10.71 -15.22
N SER A 380 -2.12 10.82 -16.44
CA SER A 380 -2.88 11.31 -17.59
C SER A 380 -3.94 10.30 -18.01
N VAL A 381 -5.11 10.80 -18.41
CA VAL A 381 -6.20 10.01 -18.96
C VAL A 381 -6.25 10.26 -20.46
N ARG A 382 -6.29 9.19 -21.27
CA ARG A 382 -6.17 9.23 -22.72
C ARG A 382 -7.37 8.57 -23.40
N PRO A 383 -7.62 8.84 -24.69
CA PRO A 383 -8.62 8.08 -25.45
C PRO A 383 -8.37 6.57 -25.39
N GLY A 384 -9.41 5.79 -25.14
CA GLY A 384 -9.37 4.36 -24.88
C GLY A 384 -9.39 3.97 -23.41
N ASP A 385 -9.11 4.90 -22.50
CA ASP A 385 -9.20 4.65 -21.06
C ASP A 385 -10.66 4.53 -20.60
N GLN A 386 -10.87 3.75 -19.54
CA GLN A 386 -12.10 3.73 -18.76
C GLN A 386 -11.84 4.31 -17.37
N LEU A 387 -12.56 5.35 -17.00
CA LEU A 387 -12.48 5.94 -15.67
C LEU A 387 -13.50 5.28 -14.75
N ILE A 388 -13.01 4.65 -13.70
CA ILE A 388 -13.83 4.29 -12.55
C ILE A 388 -13.88 5.49 -11.63
N LEU A 389 -15.08 6.03 -11.50
CA LEU A 389 -15.38 7.19 -10.69
C LEU A 389 -16.01 6.71 -9.40
N GLU A 390 -15.44 7.06 -8.27
CA GLU A 390 -15.96 6.64 -6.98
C GLU A 390 -16.13 7.86 -6.09
N ALA A 391 -17.27 8.06 -5.47
CA ALA A 391 -17.56 9.12 -4.54
C ALA A 391 -18.15 8.60 -3.23
N GLU A 392 -17.68 9.14 -2.12
CA GLU A 392 -18.21 8.86 -0.79
C GLU A 392 -18.72 10.15 -0.15
N ALA A 393 -19.92 10.09 0.42
CA ALA A 393 -20.49 11.18 1.19
C ALA A 393 -19.86 11.22 2.59
N ILE A 394 -19.02 12.23 2.86
CA ILE A 394 -18.37 12.40 4.18
C ILE A 394 -19.36 13.05 5.17
N ARG A 395 -20.14 14.00 4.68
CA ARG A 395 -21.14 14.73 5.47
C ARG A 395 -22.23 15.25 4.56
N VAL A 396 -23.46 14.91 4.85
CA VAL A 396 -24.64 15.41 4.12
C VAL A 396 -25.48 16.26 5.08
N LYS A 397 -25.86 17.46 4.64
CA LYS A 397 -26.84 18.33 5.29
C LYS A 397 -27.99 18.57 4.30
N SER A 398 -29.11 19.10 4.76
CA SER A 398 -30.31 19.35 3.93
C SER A 398 -30.07 20.22 2.68
N SER A 399 -28.99 20.99 2.62
CA SER A 399 -28.65 21.88 1.50
C SER A 399 -27.22 21.76 0.99
N THR A 400 -26.34 20.99 1.66
CA THR A 400 -24.94 20.85 1.27
C THR A 400 -24.42 19.46 1.56
N GLY A 401 -23.58 18.90 0.69
CA GLY A 401 -22.87 17.66 0.89
C GLY A 401 -21.37 17.84 0.67
N ILE A 402 -20.55 17.11 1.42
CA ILE A 402 -19.11 17.00 1.19
C ILE A 402 -18.85 15.56 0.74
N ALA A 403 -18.29 15.40 -0.45
CA ALA A 403 -17.87 14.10 -0.98
C ALA A 403 -16.34 14.08 -1.16
N GLY A 404 -15.74 12.96 -0.79
CA GLY A 404 -14.33 12.69 -1.00
C GLY A 404 -14.13 11.59 -2.03
N ARG A 405 -12.95 11.53 -2.76
CA ARG A 405 -12.79 10.57 -3.74
C ARG A 405 -11.56 10.08 -4.46
N ARG A 406 -11.56 8.93 -5.12
CA ARG A 406 -10.55 8.33 -6.00
C ARG A 406 -11.03 8.14 -7.42
N THR A 407 -10.13 8.29 -8.42
CA THR A 407 -10.30 7.79 -9.77
C THR A 407 -9.28 6.71 -10.05
N GLY A 408 -9.71 5.56 -10.58
CA GLY A 408 -8.86 4.58 -11.23
C GLY A 408 -8.99 4.76 -12.74
N SER A 409 -7.88 4.80 -13.48
CA SER A 409 -7.90 4.78 -14.95
C SER A 409 -7.21 3.52 -15.47
N ARG A 410 -7.71 3.00 -16.60
CA ARG A 410 -7.10 1.91 -17.34
C ARG A 410 -6.55 2.47 -18.67
N SER A 411 -5.34 2.09 -19.03
CA SER A 411 -4.82 2.04 -20.40
C SER A 411 -4.81 0.61 -20.89
#